data_356759cd07be1d03d489f45f57ad5095
#
_entry.id   356759cd07be1d03d489f45f57ad5095
#
_cell.length_a   1.000
_cell.length_b   1.000
_cell.length_c   1.000
_cell.angle_alpha   90.00
_cell.angle_beta   90.00
_cell.angle_gamma   90.00
#
_symmetry.space_group_name_H-M   'P 1'
#
loop_
_entity.id
_entity.type
_entity.pdbx_description
1 polymer ?
#
loop_
_entity_poly.entity_id
_entity_poly.type
_entity_poly.pdbx_seq_one_letter_code
_entity_poly.pdbx_strand_id
1 'polypeptide(L)'
;MKINFLFILFLIFCFPVHPANIQILNDIPGTGKTIINHSKIKVHYKGKLENGTEFDNSYKRKKPFSFQIGTRQVIEGWEIGLKGMKEGGKRTIMIPPDLGYGKTGAGNLIPPNSKLIFEVEILEVQHPGYKILKVNDIKKVMEK
;
A
#
# COMPACT_ATOMS: atom_id res chain seq x y z
N MET A 1 46.03 -42.93 18.33
CA MET A 1 44.73 -42.81 17.61
C MET A 1 44.42 -41.35 17.46
N LYS A 2 44.62 -40.76 16.26
CA LYS A 2 44.43 -39.34 16.01
C LYS A 2 43.01 -39.14 15.45
N ILE A 3 42.13 -38.50 16.21
CA ILE A 3 40.77 -38.16 15.78
C ILE A 3 40.87 -36.83 15.04
N ASN A 4 40.74 -36.92 13.70
CA ASN A 4 40.60 -35.72 12.86
C ASN A 4 39.18 -35.19 13.00
N PHE A 5 39.01 -34.09 13.69
CA PHE A 5 37.77 -33.32 13.73
C PHE A 5 37.69 -32.49 12.44
N LEU A 6 36.95 -32.99 11.46
CA LEU A 6 36.64 -32.24 10.26
C LEU A 6 35.55 -31.20 10.57
N PHE A 7 35.96 -29.97 10.82
CA PHE A 7 35.04 -28.81 10.96
C PHE A 7 34.42 -28.53 9.60
N ILE A 8 33.20 -29.02 9.36
CA ILE A 8 32.40 -28.61 8.21
C ILE A 8 31.86 -27.21 8.54
N LEU A 9 32.55 -26.19 8.03
CA LEU A 9 32.08 -24.80 8.07
C LEU A 9 30.87 -24.66 7.13
N PHE A 10 29.66 -24.75 7.69
CA PHE A 10 28.43 -24.46 6.97
C PHE A 10 28.38 -22.94 6.76
N LEU A 11 28.88 -22.47 5.61
CA LEU A 11 28.69 -21.10 5.14
C LEU A 11 27.18 -20.91 4.88
N ILE A 12 26.48 -20.38 5.88
CA ILE A 12 25.12 -19.86 5.71
C ILE A 12 25.27 -18.66 4.79
N PHE A 13 25.05 -18.87 3.51
CA PHE A 13 24.88 -17.79 2.55
C PHE A 13 23.58 -17.06 2.90
N CYS A 14 23.69 -16.07 3.78
CA CYS A 14 22.60 -15.14 4.06
C CYS A 14 22.44 -14.26 2.83
N PHE A 15 21.59 -14.67 1.88
CA PHE A 15 21.15 -13.77 0.83
C PHE A 15 20.45 -12.59 1.49
N PRO A 16 20.86 -11.34 1.24
CA PRO A 16 20.09 -10.20 1.73
C PRO A 16 18.70 -10.28 1.11
N VAL A 17 17.71 -10.61 1.92
CA VAL A 17 16.31 -10.42 1.55
C VAL A 17 16.13 -8.91 1.50
N HIS A 18 16.21 -8.35 0.31
CA HIS A 18 15.83 -6.97 0.10
C HIS A 18 14.32 -6.89 0.38
N PRO A 19 13.89 -6.09 1.36
CA PRO A 19 12.47 -5.92 1.57
C PRO A 19 11.85 -5.41 0.27
N ALA A 20 10.76 -6.05 -0.14
CA ALA A 20 9.98 -5.60 -1.28
C ALA A 20 9.62 -4.12 -1.05
N ASN A 21 10.16 -3.23 -1.87
CA ASN A 21 10.06 -1.80 -1.65
C ASN A 21 9.25 -1.15 -2.77
N ILE A 22 8.30 -0.30 -2.38
CA ILE A 22 7.55 0.53 -3.32
C ILE A 22 8.47 1.64 -3.80
N GLN A 23 8.43 1.91 -5.11
CA GLN A 23 9.13 3.05 -5.70
C GLN A 23 8.12 4.15 -6.02
N ILE A 24 8.37 5.35 -5.54
CA ILE A 24 7.62 6.55 -5.94
C ILE A 24 8.30 7.10 -7.19
N LEU A 25 7.61 7.01 -8.32
CA LEU A 25 8.12 7.48 -9.61
C LEU A 25 7.82 8.95 -9.85
N ASN A 26 6.70 9.44 -9.31
CA ASN A 26 6.30 10.85 -9.35
C ASN A 26 5.41 11.17 -8.15
N ASP A 27 5.52 12.38 -7.61
CA ASP A 27 4.73 12.84 -6.47
C ASP A 27 4.40 14.32 -6.62
N ILE A 28 3.11 14.62 -6.77
CA ILE A 28 2.57 15.98 -6.79
C ILE A 28 1.77 16.12 -5.50
N PRO A 29 2.26 16.90 -4.52
CA PRO A 29 1.60 17.02 -3.23
C PRO A 29 0.25 17.73 -3.34
N GLY A 30 -0.75 17.22 -2.62
CA GLY A 30 -2.01 17.92 -2.40
C GLY A 30 -1.91 18.92 -1.25
N THR A 31 -2.95 19.73 -1.09
CA THR A 31 -3.05 20.77 -0.05
C THR A 31 -4.12 20.47 1.00
N GLY A 32 -4.96 19.45 0.77
CA GLY A 32 -6.06 19.09 1.67
C GLY A 32 -5.64 18.18 2.84
N LYS A 33 -6.58 17.42 3.36
CA LYS A 33 -6.38 16.53 4.50
C LYS A 33 -5.37 15.43 4.18
N THR A 34 -4.51 15.12 5.15
CA THR A 34 -3.52 14.03 5.02
C THR A 34 -4.17 12.68 5.27
N ILE A 35 -3.81 11.67 4.47
CA ILE A 35 -4.20 10.28 4.69
C ILE A 35 -3.51 9.75 5.94
N ILE A 36 -4.28 9.41 6.96
CA ILE A 36 -3.86 8.74 8.20
C ILE A 36 -4.50 7.35 8.30
N ASN A 37 -4.09 6.56 9.28
CA ASN A 37 -4.69 5.22 9.48
C ASN A 37 -6.22 5.33 9.62
N HIS A 38 -6.92 4.39 8.97
CA HIS A 38 -8.39 4.30 8.93
C HIS A 38 -9.11 5.48 8.27
N SER A 39 -8.40 6.37 7.55
CA SER A 39 -9.05 7.34 6.66
C SER A 39 -9.85 6.60 5.57
N LYS A 40 -11.07 7.06 5.30
CA LYS A 40 -11.79 6.71 4.08
C LYS A 40 -11.31 7.64 2.98
N ILE A 41 -10.88 7.07 1.86
CA ILE A 41 -10.35 7.84 0.74
C ILE A 41 -11.13 7.52 -0.54
N LYS A 42 -11.27 8.54 -1.37
CA LYS A 42 -11.84 8.45 -2.71
C LYS A 42 -10.78 8.85 -3.71
N VAL A 43 -10.57 8.03 -4.71
CA VAL A 43 -9.49 8.19 -5.69
C VAL A 43 -9.96 8.01 -7.12
N HIS A 44 -9.27 8.67 -8.05
CA HIS A 44 -9.13 8.17 -9.41
C HIS A 44 -7.76 7.53 -9.60
N TYR A 45 -7.70 6.52 -10.46
CA TYR A 45 -6.43 5.83 -10.75
C TYR A 45 -6.40 5.20 -12.14
N LYS A 46 -5.17 4.94 -12.59
CA LYS A 46 -4.86 4.07 -13.73
C LYS A 46 -3.86 3.02 -13.26
N GLY A 47 -4.14 1.75 -13.54
CA GLY A 47 -3.25 0.64 -13.27
C GLY A 47 -2.68 0.07 -14.57
N LYS A 48 -1.35 -0.07 -14.62
CA LYS A 48 -0.60 -0.59 -15.77
C LYS A 48 0.41 -1.64 -15.32
N LEU A 49 0.70 -2.59 -16.19
CA LEU A 49 1.86 -3.46 -16.07
C LEU A 49 3.14 -2.66 -16.42
N GLU A 50 4.31 -3.21 -16.05
CA GLU A 50 5.62 -2.59 -16.37
C GLU A 50 5.82 -2.38 -17.88
N ASN A 51 5.23 -3.22 -18.74
CA ASN A 51 5.27 -3.08 -20.19
C ASN A 51 4.30 -2.02 -20.74
N GLY A 52 3.59 -1.29 -19.87
CA GLY A 52 2.64 -0.24 -20.25
C GLY A 52 1.21 -0.71 -20.52
N THR A 53 0.93 -2.02 -20.51
CA THR A 53 -0.42 -2.55 -20.68
C THR A 53 -1.33 -2.10 -19.54
N GLU A 54 -2.38 -1.32 -19.84
CA GLU A 54 -3.37 -0.88 -18.87
C GLU A 54 -4.32 -2.04 -18.54
N PHE A 55 -4.46 -2.36 -17.25
CA PHE A 55 -5.37 -3.40 -16.79
C PHE A 55 -6.59 -2.84 -16.06
N ASP A 56 -6.51 -1.62 -15.54
CA ASP A 56 -7.65 -0.98 -14.89
C ASP A 56 -7.55 0.56 -14.95
N ASN A 57 -8.71 1.24 -15.06
CA ASN A 57 -8.76 2.69 -15.18
C ASN A 57 -10.12 3.23 -14.71
N SER A 58 -10.14 3.88 -13.56
CA SER A 58 -11.35 4.46 -12.97
C SER A 58 -11.90 5.65 -13.76
N TYR A 59 -11.04 6.39 -14.48
CA TYR A 59 -11.49 7.50 -15.34
C TYR A 59 -12.31 6.99 -16.53
N LYS A 60 -11.90 5.87 -17.17
CA LYS A 60 -12.67 5.26 -18.26
C LYS A 60 -14.03 4.78 -17.80
N ARG A 61 -14.10 4.25 -16.57
CA ARG A 61 -15.39 3.86 -15.96
C ARG A 61 -16.22 5.05 -15.50
N LYS A 62 -15.65 6.27 -15.48
CA LYS A 62 -16.30 7.49 -14.93
C LYS A 62 -16.78 7.31 -13.49
N LYS A 63 -16.10 6.44 -12.74
CA LYS A 63 -16.48 6.08 -11.37
C LYS A 63 -15.22 6.06 -10.47
N PRO A 64 -15.08 7.01 -9.54
CA PRO A 64 -14.05 6.96 -8.53
C PRO A 64 -14.16 5.71 -7.67
N PHE A 65 -13.05 5.28 -7.11
CA PHE A 65 -12.98 4.17 -6.19
C PHE A 65 -12.83 4.68 -4.75
N SER A 66 -13.59 4.10 -3.82
CA SER A 66 -13.54 4.47 -2.41
C SER A 66 -13.21 3.27 -1.56
N PHE A 67 -12.31 3.44 -0.61
CA PHE A 67 -11.92 2.40 0.34
C PHE A 67 -11.38 3.03 1.65
N GLN A 68 -11.18 2.20 2.67
CA GLN A 68 -10.61 2.63 3.93
C GLN A 68 -9.18 2.08 4.06
N ILE A 69 -8.20 2.98 4.25
CA ILE A 69 -6.80 2.61 4.43
C ILE A 69 -6.60 1.89 5.78
N GLY A 70 -5.72 0.89 5.82
CA GLY A 70 -5.43 0.11 7.03
C GLY A 70 -6.44 -1.00 7.32
N THR A 71 -7.32 -1.35 6.36
CA THR A 71 -8.33 -2.41 6.52
C THR A 71 -8.15 -3.57 5.56
N ARG A 72 -7.06 -3.59 4.78
CA ARG A 72 -6.76 -4.62 3.78
C ARG A 72 -7.84 -4.75 2.69
N GLN A 73 -8.52 -3.67 2.36
CA GLN A 73 -9.48 -3.61 1.24
C GLN A 73 -8.80 -3.49 -0.11
N VAL A 74 -7.52 -3.15 -0.12
CA VAL A 74 -6.68 -2.97 -1.30
C VAL A 74 -5.37 -3.75 -1.14
N ILE A 75 -4.61 -3.89 -2.22
CA ILE A 75 -3.28 -4.53 -2.17
C ILE A 75 -2.34 -3.78 -1.21
N GLU A 76 -1.40 -4.50 -0.62
CA GLU A 76 -0.48 -3.94 0.38
C GLU A 76 0.32 -2.76 -0.16
N GLY A 77 0.66 -2.80 -1.44
CA GLY A 77 1.32 -1.69 -2.13
C GLY A 77 0.56 -0.37 -2.05
N TRP A 78 -0.76 -0.39 -2.07
CA TRP A 78 -1.59 0.80 -1.86
C TRP A 78 -1.64 1.21 -0.39
N GLU A 79 -1.76 0.24 0.51
CA GLU A 79 -1.76 0.48 1.96
C GLU A 79 -0.50 1.22 2.41
N ILE A 80 0.64 0.92 1.79
CA ILE A 80 1.93 1.55 2.09
C ILE A 80 2.12 2.82 1.25
N GLY A 81 1.92 2.71 -0.08
CA GLY A 81 2.29 3.75 -1.05
C GLY A 81 1.45 5.02 -1.00
N LEU A 82 0.22 4.96 -0.46
CA LEU A 82 -0.66 6.12 -0.38
C LEU A 82 -0.65 6.81 0.98
N LYS A 83 -0.01 6.21 2.00
CA LYS A 83 0.14 6.86 3.31
C LYS A 83 0.84 8.21 3.19
N GLY A 84 0.36 9.19 3.96
CA GLY A 84 0.93 10.53 3.97
C GLY A 84 0.60 11.39 2.76
N MET A 85 -0.05 10.86 1.72
CA MET A 85 -0.59 11.70 0.65
C MET A 85 -1.67 12.62 1.19
N LYS A 86 -1.89 13.73 0.50
CA LYS A 86 -2.93 14.70 0.84
C LYS A 86 -4.01 14.74 -0.23
N GLU A 87 -5.20 15.10 0.17
CA GLU A 87 -6.31 15.37 -0.74
C GLU A 87 -5.89 16.42 -1.79
N GLY A 88 -6.22 16.16 -3.06
CA GLY A 88 -5.78 16.91 -4.23
C GLY A 88 -4.41 16.48 -4.77
N GLY A 89 -3.68 15.61 -4.08
CA GLY A 89 -2.38 15.11 -4.53
C GLY A 89 -2.48 14.01 -5.58
N LYS A 90 -1.39 13.84 -6.35
CA LYS A 90 -1.24 12.79 -7.34
C LYS A 90 0.10 12.08 -7.13
N ARG A 91 0.10 10.76 -7.20
CA ARG A 91 1.31 9.97 -7.05
C ARG A 91 1.34 8.83 -8.06
N THR A 92 2.51 8.60 -8.64
CA THR A 92 2.79 7.40 -9.42
C THR A 92 3.69 6.50 -8.62
N ILE A 93 3.23 5.28 -8.37
CA ILE A 93 3.96 4.27 -7.59
C ILE A 93 4.19 3.02 -8.43
N MET A 94 5.38 2.43 -8.31
CA MET A 94 5.66 1.07 -8.78
C MET A 94 5.63 0.11 -7.60
N ILE A 95 4.82 -0.93 -7.73
CA ILE A 95 4.57 -1.93 -6.71
C ILE A 95 5.18 -3.25 -7.16
N PRO A 96 6.10 -3.85 -6.37
CA PRO A 96 6.65 -5.16 -6.67
C PRO A 96 5.58 -6.25 -6.49
N PRO A 97 5.76 -7.45 -7.10
CA PRO A 97 4.78 -8.52 -7.04
C PRO A 97 4.32 -8.89 -5.63
N ASP A 98 5.24 -8.96 -4.68
CA ASP A 98 4.96 -9.38 -3.29
C ASP A 98 4.02 -8.41 -2.55
N LEU A 99 3.95 -7.15 -2.96
CA LEU A 99 3.03 -6.14 -2.43
C LEU A 99 1.81 -5.91 -3.33
N GLY A 100 1.71 -6.66 -4.42
CA GLY A 100 0.62 -6.65 -5.40
C GLY A 100 -0.14 -7.96 -5.43
N TYR A 101 -0.17 -8.61 -6.59
CA TYR A 101 -0.90 -9.86 -6.80
C TYR A 101 -0.01 -11.13 -6.81
N GLY A 102 1.28 -10.98 -6.54
CA GLY A 102 2.22 -12.07 -6.28
C GLY A 102 2.32 -13.11 -7.38
N LYS A 103 2.54 -14.34 -6.95
CA LYS A 103 2.69 -15.52 -7.84
C LYS A 103 1.38 -15.95 -8.50
N THR A 104 0.24 -15.51 -8.01
CA THR A 104 -1.08 -15.85 -8.53
C THR A 104 -1.49 -14.95 -9.67
N GLY A 105 -1.09 -13.67 -9.67
CA GLY A 105 -1.63 -12.67 -10.56
C GLY A 105 -3.10 -12.36 -10.28
N ALA A 106 -3.80 -11.76 -11.24
CA ALA A 106 -5.23 -11.47 -11.12
C ALA A 106 -5.94 -11.62 -12.46
N GLY A 107 -6.88 -12.55 -12.52
CA GLY A 107 -7.67 -12.86 -13.73
C GLY A 107 -6.77 -13.10 -14.95
N ASN A 108 -7.25 -12.66 -16.12
CA ASN A 108 -6.51 -12.75 -17.39
C ASN A 108 -5.68 -11.50 -17.69
N LEU A 109 -5.73 -10.47 -16.83
CA LEU A 109 -5.15 -9.16 -17.10
C LEU A 109 -3.80 -8.94 -16.42
N ILE A 110 -3.58 -9.55 -15.26
CA ILE A 110 -2.36 -9.40 -14.48
C ILE A 110 -1.68 -10.78 -14.38
N PRO A 111 -0.60 -11.00 -15.16
CA PRO A 111 0.16 -12.25 -15.08
C PRO A 111 0.80 -12.47 -13.69
N PRO A 112 1.17 -13.71 -13.35
CA PRO A 112 2.01 -13.99 -12.18
C PRO A 112 3.28 -13.15 -12.15
N ASN A 113 3.71 -12.76 -10.96
CA ASN A 113 4.95 -12.02 -10.71
C ASN A 113 5.06 -10.68 -11.45
N SER A 114 3.94 -10.00 -11.65
CA SER A 114 3.91 -8.70 -12.33
C SER A 114 4.25 -7.55 -11.39
N LYS A 115 5.13 -6.66 -11.83
CA LYS A 115 5.23 -5.32 -11.25
C LYS A 115 4.08 -4.46 -11.76
N LEU A 116 3.51 -3.67 -10.88
CA LEU A 116 2.36 -2.82 -11.17
C LEU A 116 2.75 -1.36 -11.06
N ILE A 117 2.26 -0.55 -11.99
CA ILE A 117 2.42 0.91 -11.93
C ILE A 117 1.03 1.51 -11.78
N PHE A 118 0.83 2.28 -10.71
CA PHE A 118 -0.41 3.00 -10.46
C PHE A 118 -0.17 4.51 -10.45
N GLU A 119 -0.93 5.21 -11.27
CA GLU A 119 -1.11 6.66 -11.18
C GLU A 119 -2.37 6.90 -10.35
N VAL A 120 -2.24 7.49 -9.17
CA VAL A 120 -3.35 7.70 -8.23
C VAL A 120 -3.54 9.18 -7.95
N GLU A 121 -4.78 9.64 -8.03
CA GLU A 121 -5.21 11.00 -7.64
C GLU A 121 -6.15 10.91 -6.45
N ILE A 122 -5.84 11.62 -5.37
CA ILE A 122 -6.66 11.66 -4.16
C ILE A 122 -7.72 12.75 -4.30
N LEU A 123 -8.98 12.35 -4.41
CA LEU A 123 -10.11 13.27 -4.59
C LEU A 123 -10.67 13.74 -3.25
N GLU A 124 -10.70 12.86 -2.25
CA GLU A 124 -11.31 13.14 -0.95
C GLU A 124 -10.67 12.30 0.15
N VAL A 125 -10.44 12.89 1.31
CA VAL A 125 -9.96 12.22 2.52
C VAL A 125 -10.92 12.52 3.67
N GLN A 126 -11.53 11.47 4.22
CA GLN A 126 -12.35 11.53 5.43
C GLN A 126 -11.59 10.85 6.56
N HIS A 127 -11.27 11.59 7.60
CA HIS A 127 -10.66 11.03 8.81
C HIS A 127 -11.67 10.19 9.59
N PRO A 128 -11.21 9.13 10.30
CA PRO A 128 -12.07 8.40 11.19
C PRO A 128 -12.68 9.36 12.21
N GLY A 129 -13.99 9.23 12.44
CA GLY A 129 -14.67 10.02 13.47
C GLY A 129 -14.18 9.58 14.84
N TYR A 130 -13.26 10.29 15.43
CA TYR A 130 -12.93 10.15 16.84
C TYR A 130 -14.10 10.75 17.65
N LYS A 131 -14.82 9.93 18.42
CA LYS A 131 -15.62 10.48 19.50
C LYS A 131 -14.67 11.17 20.46
N ILE A 132 -14.69 12.49 20.49
CA ILE A 132 -14.04 13.26 21.56
C ILE A 132 -14.80 12.88 22.82
N LEU A 133 -14.24 11.97 23.62
CA LEU A 133 -14.76 11.67 24.95
C LEU A 133 -14.68 12.97 25.76
N LYS A 134 -15.83 13.50 26.16
CA LYS A 134 -15.86 14.65 27.08
C LYS A 134 -15.20 14.21 28.39
N VAL A 135 -14.55 15.13 29.10
CA VAL A 135 -13.86 14.86 30.37
C VAL A 135 -14.77 14.11 31.36
N ASN A 136 -16.08 14.35 31.32
CA ASN A 136 -17.07 13.66 32.13
C ASN A 136 -17.26 12.18 31.77
N ASP A 137 -17.02 11.78 30.51
CA ASP A 137 -17.12 10.38 30.08
C ASP A 137 -15.87 9.60 30.55
N ILE A 138 -14.72 10.28 30.63
CA ILE A 138 -13.46 9.68 31.12
C ILE A 138 -13.58 9.41 32.64
N LYS A 139 -14.12 10.35 33.41
CA LYS A 139 -14.37 10.17 34.87
C LYS A 139 -15.24 8.94 35.15
N LYS A 140 -16.30 8.76 34.36
CA LYS A 140 -17.24 7.62 34.53
C LYS A 140 -16.63 6.25 34.23
N VAL A 141 -15.55 6.21 33.43
CA VAL A 141 -14.80 4.97 33.10
C VAL A 141 -13.77 4.66 34.20
N MET A 142 -13.21 5.70 34.84
CA MET A 142 -12.20 5.53 35.90
C MET A 142 -12.78 5.25 37.28
N GLU A 143 -14.09 5.47 37.49
CA GLU A 143 -14.81 5.23 38.77
C GLU A 143 -15.48 3.83 38.80
N LYS A 144 -15.22 2.95 37.81
CA LYS A 144 -15.67 1.55 37.77
C LYS A 144 -14.51 0.59 38.01
#